data_0e1b996cdf8df935c20576790f9fd202
#
_entry.id   0e1b996cdf8df935c20576790f9fd202
#
_cell.length_a   1.000
_cell.length_b   1.000
_cell.length_c   1.000
_cell.angle_alpha   90.00
_cell.angle_beta   90.00
_cell.angle_gamma   90.00
#
_symmetry.space_group_name_H-M   'P 1'
#
loop_
_entity.id
_entity.type
_entity.pdbx_description
1 polymer ?
#
loop_
_entity_poly.entity_id
_entity_poly.type
_entity_poly.pdbx_seq_one_letter_code
_entity_poly.pdbx_strand_id
1 'polypeptide(L)'
;MVADNLVAALTVTRPTERLPLIGDIEDFRALDPFFRIIEEGLRGLADGDHFFDLLADDVVFDFVITVPDYPRHVVGRDNLVELYRGYGSTFFLDRCYDLRTHRSDATSSVVLEYASEGKVVSTGHAYSNRYVSVIALRDRKVSHWRDYLDPLRVLAALEGR
;
A
#
# COMPACT_ATOMS: atom_id res chain seq x y z
N MET A 1 11.64 8.21 18.68
CA MET A 1 12.01 9.23 17.67
C MET A 1 11.73 8.83 16.24
N VAL A 2 11.87 7.57 15.86
CA VAL A 2 11.56 7.11 14.49
C VAL A 2 10.06 6.94 14.25
N ALA A 3 9.30 6.61 15.29
CA ALA A 3 7.86 6.49 15.25
C ALA A 3 7.14 7.84 15.04
N ASP A 4 7.69 8.93 15.53
CA ASP A 4 7.06 10.25 15.46
C ASP A 4 6.93 10.78 14.02
N ASN A 5 7.86 10.44 13.13
CA ASN A 5 7.80 10.86 11.73
C ASN A 5 6.80 10.05 10.90
N LEU A 6 6.53 8.81 11.26
CA LEU A 6 5.51 7.99 10.60
C LEU A 6 4.10 8.42 11.04
N VAL A 7 3.95 8.83 12.31
CA VAL A 7 2.69 9.30 12.91
C VAL A 7 2.35 10.72 12.48
N ALA A 8 3.34 11.59 12.29
CA ALA A 8 3.12 12.97 11.83
C ALA A 8 2.52 13.04 10.41
N ALA A 9 2.76 12.02 9.57
CA ALA A 9 2.11 11.90 8.26
C ALA A 9 0.63 11.49 8.35
N LEU A 10 0.14 11.11 9.53
CA LEU A 10 -1.18 10.51 9.74
C LEU A 10 -2.20 11.46 10.38
N THR A 11 -1.80 12.67 10.77
CA THR A 11 -2.68 13.64 11.43
C THR A 11 -3.23 14.66 10.42
N VAL A 12 -3.98 14.21 9.42
CA VAL A 12 -4.75 15.14 8.59
C VAL A 12 -6.19 14.67 8.47
N THR A 13 -7.02 15.17 9.38
CA THR A 13 -8.46 15.21 9.24
C THR A 13 -8.87 16.41 8.39
N ARG A 14 -9.10 16.22 7.08
CA ARG A 14 -9.93 17.14 6.29
C ARG A 14 -10.83 16.33 5.36
N PRO A 15 -12.15 16.45 5.50
CA PRO A 15 -13.09 15.99 4.50
C PRO A 15 -13.13 16.99 3.34
N THR A 16 -13.21 16.49 2.11
CA THR A 16 -13.46 17.19 0.85
C THR A 16 -12.25 17.68 0.05
N GLU A 17 -11.34 16.78 -0.32
CA GLU A 17 -10.54 17.00 -1.54
C GLU A 17 -10.77 15.85 -2.51
N ARG A 18 -10.97 16.20 -3.78
CA ARG A 18 -11.12 15.24 -4.89
C ARG A 18 -9.91 14.31 -4.91
N LEU A 19 -10.16 13.06 -5.28
CA LEU A 19 -9.10 12.12 -5.67
C LEU A 19 -8.05 12.82 -6.52
N PRO A 20 -6.77 12.49 -6.32
CA PRO A 20 -5.73 13.04 -7.17
C PRO A 20 -6.10 12.81 -8.63
N LEU A 21 -6.13 13.87 -9.40
CA LEU A 21 -6.16 13.80 -10.85
C LEU A 21 -4.86 13.14 -11.31
N ILE A 22 -4.89 12.51 -12.48
CA ILE A 22 -3.73 11.81 -13.08
C ILE A 22 -2.41 12.61 -13.00
N GLY A 23 -2.48 13.95 -12.89
CA GLY A 23 -1.32 14.82 -12.70
C GLY A 23 -0.64 14.75 -11.32
N ASP A 24 -1.30 14.19 -10.30
CA ASP A 24 -0.77 14.12 -8.93
C ASP A 24 0.00 12.81 -8.65
N ILE A 25 0.19 11.95 -9.66
CA ILE A 25 0.91 10.67 -9.55
C ILE A 25 2.35 10.86 -9.07
N GLU A 26 2.96 12.01 -9.31
CA GLU A 26 4.32 12.32 -8.84
C GLU A 26 4.45 12.23 -7.30
N ASP A 27 3.38 12.52 -6.55
CA ASP A 27 3.34 12.39 -5.09
C ASP A 27 3.50 10.94 -4.60
N PHE A 28 3.20 9.97 -5.49
CA PHE A 28 3.23 8.53 -5.20
C PHE A 28 4.38 7.78 -5.87
N ARG A 29 5.34 8.51 -6.44
CA ARG A 29 6.45 7.93 -7.19
C ARG A 29 7.22 6.86 -6.40
N ALA A 30 7.35 7.05 -5.11
CA ALA A 30 8.00 6.09 -4.21
C ALA A 30 7.27 4.74 -4.11
N LEU A 31 5.97 4.70 -4.43
CA LEU A 31 5.11 3.51 -4.43
C LEU A 31 4.80 2.97 -5.83
N ASP A 32 5.28 3.60 -6.89
CA ASP A 32 4.96 3.19 -8.27
C ASP A 32 5.21 1.70 -8.54
N PRO A 33 6.32 1.09 -8.10
CA PRO A 33 6.51 -0.35 -8.27
C PRO A 33 5.46 -1.21 -7.56
N PHE A 34 4.98 -0.79 -6.39
CA PHE A 34 3.91 -1.46 -5.67
C PHE A 34 2.58 -1.33 -6.42
N PHE A 35 2.23 -0.16 -6.88
CA PHE A 35 1.01 0.04 -7.65
C PHE A 35 0.96 -0.85 -8.88
N ARG A 36 2.06 -0.92 -9.63
CA ARG A 36 2.15 -1.74 -10.84
C ARG A 36 2.00 -3.23 -10.59
N ILE A 37 2.62 -3.76 -9.52
CA ILE A 37 2.51 -5.19 -9.24
C ILE A 37 1.10 -5.58 -8.79
N ILE A 38 0.40 -4.69 -8.09
CA ILE A 38 -1.00 -4.89 -7.71
C ILE A 38 -1.91 -4.81 -8.94
N GLU A 39 -1.72 -3.84 -9.81
CA GLU A 39 -2.45 -3.72 -11.08
C GLU A 39 -2.27 -4.99 -11.94
N GLU A 40 -1.07 -5.55 -11.98
CA GLU A 40 -0.80 -6.82 -12.63
C GLU A 40 -1.55 -7.98 -11.99
N GLY A 41 -1.49 -8.10 -10.66
CA GLY A 41 -2.15 -9.18 -9.90
C GLY A 41 -3.68 -9.14 -9.99
N LEU A 42 -4.26 -7.97 -10.17
CA LEU A 42 -5.72 -7.76 -10.28
C LEU A 42 -6.21 -7.62 -11.72
N ARG A 43 -5.34 -7.77 -12.70
CA ARG A 43 -5.70 -7.64 -14.11
C ARG A 43 -6.82 -8.60 -14.50
N GLY A 44 -7.88 -8.05 -15.10
CA GLY A 44 -9.07 -8.82 -15.48
C GLY A 44 -10.01 -9.15 -14.32
N LEU A 45 -9.68 -8.78 -13.08
CA LEU A 45 -10.47 -9.02 -11.87
C LEU A 45 -11.08 -7.75 -11.32
N ALA A 46 -10.34 -6.65 -11.35
CA ALA A 46 -10.82 -5.33 -10.97
C ALA A 46 -10.65 -4.35 -12.14
N ASP A 47 -11.53 -3.37 -12.22
CA ASP A 47 -11.54 -2.35 -13.27
C ASP A 47 -10.96 -1.04 -12.75
N GLY A 48 -10.07 -0.44 -13.53
CA GLY A 48 -9.45 0.86 -13.27
C GLY A 48 -8.18 1.04 -14.08
N ASP A 49 -7.85 2.29 -14.37
CA ASP A 49 -6.65 2.66 -15.14
C ASP A 49 -5.42 2.86 -14.26
N HIS A 50 -5.64 2.99 -12.94
CA HIS A 50 -4.60 3.22 -11.94
C HIS A 50 -4.97 2.50 -10.63
N PHE A 51 -3.97 2.24 -9.77
CA PHE A 51 -4.15 1.57 -8.49
C PHE A 51 -5.36 2.08 -7.68
N PHE A 52 -5.49 3.38 -7.49
CA PHE A 52 -6.60 3.94 -6.72
C PHE A 52 -7.96 3.75 -7.39
N ASP A 53 -8.01 3.66 -8.72
CA ASP A 53 -9.24 3.39 -9.46
C ASP A 53 -9.74 1.94 -9.27
N LEU A 54 -8.85 1.01 -8.90
CA LEU A 54 -9.22 -0.36 -8.59
C LEU A 54 -10.00 -0.47 -7.28
N LEU A 55 -9.96 0.55 -6.42
CA LEU A 55 -10.56 0.55 -5.09
C LEU A 55 -11.99 1.08 -5.12
N ALA A 56 -12.88 0.44 -4.36
CA ALA A 56 -14.19 1.01 -4.07
C ALA A 56 -14.05 2.29 -3.23
N ASP A 57 -15.01 3.21 -3.34
CA ASP A 57 -15.00 4.46 -2.56
C ASP A 57 -14.98 4.20 -1.05
N ASP A 58 -15.69 3.14 -0.63
CA ASP A 58 -15.82 2.70 0.76
C ASP A 58 -14.85 1.57 1.14
N VAL A 59 -13.77 1.37 0.40
CA VAL A 59 -12.79 0.32 0.65
C VAL A 59 -12.31 0.33 2.10
N VAL A 60 -12.10 -0.88 2.65
CA VAL A 60 -11.52 -1.06 3.98
C VAL A 60 -10.15 -1.70 3.85
N PHE A 61 -9.15 -1.08 4.46
CA PHE A 61 -7.80 -1.63 4.60
C PHE A 61 -7.53 -1.98 6.05
N ASP A 62 -7.16 -3.23 6.28
CA ASP A 62 -6.65 -3.72 7.55
C ASP A 62 -5.17 -4.08 7.40
N PHE A 63 -4.29 -3.34 8.05
CA PHE A 63 -2.88 -3.67 8.18
C PHE A 63 -2.72 -4.64 9.35
N VAL A 64 -2.89 -5.93 9.07
CA VAL A 64 -3.03 -6.99 10.08
C VAL A 64 -1.72 -7.23 10.81
N ILE A 65 -0.63 -7.36 10.06
CA ILE A 65 0.73 -7.41 10.59
C ILE A 65 1.53 -6.25 9.98
N THR A 66 1.89 -5.31 10.82
CA THR A 66 2.61 -4.11 10.45
C THR A 66 3.46 -3.61 11.63
N VAL A 67 4.16 -2.50 11.45
CA VAL A 67 4.98 -1.90 12.52
C VAL A 67 4.12 -1.27 13.61
N PRO A 68 4.64 -1.15 14.84
CA PRO A 68 3.99 -0.37 15.89
C PRO A 68 3.65 1.04 15.42
N ASP A 69 2.54 1.58 15.92
CA ASP A 69 2.05 2.93 15.66
C ASP A 69 1.64 3.23 14.20
N TYR A 70 1.74 2.26 13.29
CA TYR A 70 1.14 2.38 11.97
C TYR A 70 -0.38 2.18 12.05
N PRO A 71 -1.20 2.88 11.25
CA PRO A 71 -2.64 2.66 11.22
C PRO A 71 -2.96 1.20 10.92
N ARG A 72 -3.84 0.61 11.74
CA ARG A 72 -4.26 -0.77 11.54
C ARG A 72 -5.56 -0.90 10.75
N HIS A 73 -6.33 0.17 10.68
CA HIS A 73 -7.65 0.18 10.06
C HIS A 73 -7.88 1.51 9.36
N VAL A 74 -8.07 1.47 8.06
CA VAL A 74 -8.34 2.66 7.23
C VAL A 74 -9.61 2.41 6.43
N VAL A 75 -10.57 3.28 6.53
CA VAL A 75 -11.84 3.23 5.81
C VAL A 75 -11.91 4.36 4.80
N GLY A 76 -12.25 4.03 3.58
CA GLY A 76 -12.42 4.97 2.48
C GLY A 76 -11.16 5.17 1.65
N ARG A 77 -11.36 5.24 0.34
CA ARG A 77 -10.28 5.44 -0.64
C ARG A 77 -9.50 6.73 -0.39
N ASP A 78 -10.18 7.82 -0.08
CA ASP A 78 -9.53 9.11 0.13
C ASP A 78 -8.58 9.11 1.32
N ASN A 79 -8.95 8.41 2.40
CA ASN A 79 -8.08 8.26 3.57
C ASN A 79 -6.84 7.41 3.26
N LEU A 80 -7.00 6.39 2.40
CA LEU A 80 -5.86 5.59 1.95
C LEU A 80 -4.92 6.40 1.05
N VAL A 81 -5.47 7.22 0.15
CA VAL A 81 -4.70 8.14 -0.70
C VAL A 81 -3.82 9.04 0.16
N GLU A 82 -4.38 9.65 1.21
CA GLU A 82 -3.62 10.52 2.12
C GLU A 82 -2.56 9.75 2.91
N LEU A 83 -2.87 8.53 3.35
CA LEU A 83 -1.88 7.66 4.01
C LEU A 83 -0.69 7.39 3.08
N TYR A 84 -0.95 7.00 1.84
CA TYR A 84 0.09 6.64 0.88
C TYR A 84 0.86 7.85 0.35
N ARG A 85 0.26 9.03 0.34
CA ARG A 85 0.94 10.28 -0.02
C ARG A 85 2.18 10.54 0.83
N GLY A 86 2.15 10.18 2.11
CA GLY A 86 3.25 10.32 3.04
C GLY A 86 4.37 9.27 2.91
N TYR A 87 4.15 8.18 2.20
CA TYR A 87 5.09 7.05 2.15
C TYR A 87 6.48 7.43 1.68
N GLY A 88 6.58 8.24 0.63
CA GLY A 88 7.83 8.67 0.01
C GLY A 88 8.71 9.57 0.89
N SER A 89 8.22 10.04 2.02
CA SER A 89 9.03 10.76 3.00
C SER A 89 9.97 9.82 3.79
N THR A 90 9.64 8.54 3.87
CA THR A 90 10.40 7.54 4.64
C THR A 90 11.06 6.51 3.74
N PHE A 91 10.33 5.92 2.81
CA PHE A 91 10.81 4.86 1.92
C PHE A 91 10.65 5.23 0.46
N PHE A 92 11.53 4.70 -0.37
CA PHE A 92 11.43 4.73 -1.82
C PHE A 92 11.62 3.31 -2.36
N LEU A 93 10.61 2.77 -3.03
CA LEU A 93 10.67 1.45 -3.64
C LEU A 93 11.32 1.55 -5.03
N ASP A 94 12.32 0.73 -5.28
CA ASP A 94 12.98 0.62 -6.58
C ASP A 94 12.30 -0.43 -7.46
N ARG A 95 11.81 -1.53 -6.85
CA ARG A 95 11.05 -2.57 -7.55
C ARG A 95 10.17 -3.39 -6.62
N CYS A 96 9.12 -3.97 -7.20
CA CYS A 96 8.36 -5.08 -6.63
C CYS A 96 8.44 -6.29 -7.57
N TYR A 97 8.49 -7.50 -7.02
CA TYR A 97 8.77 -8.72 -7.78
C TYR A 97 8.23 -9.97 -7.10
N ASP A 98 8.41 -11.14 -7.70
CA ASP A 98 7.94 -12.44 -7.20
C ASP A 98 6.42 -12.52 -7.00
N LEU A 99 5.64 -11.91 -7.91
CA LEU A 99 4.18 -11.96 -7.82
C LEU A 99 3.68 -13.39 -7.97
N ARG A 100 2.88 -13.83 -6.98
CA ARG A 100 2.07 -15.03 -7.04
C ARG A 100 0.63 -14.68 -6.73
N THR A 101 -0.28 -15.16 -7.56
CA THR A 101 -1.71 -14.87 -7.46
C THR A 101 -2.47 -16.15 -7.17
N HIS A 102 -3.26 -16.13 -6.11
CA HIS A 102 -4.16 -17.21 -5.72
C HIS A 102 -5.59 -16.67 -5.74
N ARG A 103 -6.44 -17.26 -6.54
CA ARG A 103 -7.81 -16.79 -6.76
C ARG A 103 -8.84 -17.76 -6.19
N SER A 104 -9.88 -17.24 -5.57
CA SER A 104 -11.07 -17.97 -5.18
C SER A 104 -12.32 -17.33 -5.76
N ASP A 105 -12.93 -17.99 -6.73
CA ASP A 105 -14.19 -17.53 -7.34
C ASP A 105 -15.37 -17.70 -6.36
N ALA A 106 -15.30 -18.71 -5.50
CA ALA A 106 -16.35 -18.97 -4.51
C ALA A 106 -16.50 -17.84 -3.47
N THR A 107 -15.40 -17.14 -3.16
CA THR A 107 -15.38 -16.04 -2.18
C THR A 107 -15.14 -14.68 -2.83
N SER A 108 -15.03 -14.59 -4.14
CA SER A 108 -14.66 -13.37 -4.87
C SER A 108 -13.43 -12.70 -4.26
N SER A 109 -12.41 -13.51 -3.96
CA SER A 109 -11.19 -13.06 -3.31
C SER A 109 -9.93 -13.48 -4.05
N VAL A 110 -8.88 -12.70 -3.86
CA VAL A 110 -7.55 -12.91 -4.42
C VAL A 110 -6.53 -12.76 -3.30
N VAL A 111 -5.55 -13.66 -3.27
CA VAL A 111 -4.37 -13.52 -2.42
C VAL A 111 -3.18 -13.23 -3.33
N LEU A 112 -2.47 -12.16 -3.06
CA LEU A 112 -1.24 -11.79 -3.74
C LEU A 112 -0.06 -11.96 -2.78
N GLU A 113 0.97 -12.68 -3.21
CA GLU A 113 2.27 -12.71 -2.56
C GLU A 113 3.27 -11.98 -3.45
N TYR A 114 4.08 -11.12 -2.88
CA TYR A 114 5.11 -10.37 -3.61
C TYR A 114 6.20 -9.86 -2.66
N ALA A 115 7.27 -9.35 -3.24
CA ALA A 115 8.39 -8.77 -2.53
C ALA A 115 8.68 -7.36 -3.04
N SER A 116 9.35 -6.57 -2.23
CA SER A 116 9.86 -5.25 -2.61
C SER A 116 11.32 -5.08 -2.24
N GLU A 117 11.99 -4.21 -2.99
CA GLU A 117 13.31 -3.65 -2.67
C GLU A 117 13.28 -2.16 -2.88
N GLY A 118 14.04 -1.46 -2.06
CA GLY A 118 14.17 -0.01 -2.09
C GLY A 118 15.13 0.48 -1.02
N LYS A 119 14.87 1.67 -0.51
CA LYS A 119 15.73 2.32 0.47
C LYS A 119 14.96 3.20 1.44
N VAL A 120 15.57 3.46 2.59
CA VAL A 120 15.18 4.54 3.50
C VAL A 120 15.68 5.87 2.91
N VAL A 121 14.79 6.83 2.73
CA VAL A 121 15.09 8.08 2.02
C VAL A 121 16.13 8.92 2.75
N SER A 122 16.02 9.03 4.09
CA SER A 122 16.90 9.88 4.90
C SER A 122 18.33 9.36 5.05
N THR A 123 18.52 8.04 4.98
CA THR A 123 19.83 7.40 5.28
C THR A 123 20.44 6.70 4.08
N GLY A 124 19.61 6.32 3.09
CA GLY A 124 20.01 5.49 1.97
C GLY A 124 20.17 3.99 2.32
N HIS A 125 19.84 3.58 3.55
CA HIS A 125 19.91 2.17 3.94
C HIS A 125 18.98 1.33 3.06
N ALA A 126 19.45 0.15 2.66
CA ALA A 126 18.66 -0.78 1.88
C ALA A 126 17.43 -1.24 2.66
N TYR A 127 16.32 -1.35 1.96
CA TYR A 127 15.06 -1.88 2.46
C TYR A 127 14.55 -2.99 1.55
N SER A 128 14.14 -4.09 2.14
CA SER A 128 13.44 -5.15 1.43
C SER A 128 12.36 -5.75 2.32
N ASN A 129 11.24 -6.17 1.73
CA ASN A 129 10.16 -6.79 2.48
C ASN A 129 9.43 -7.84 1.63
N ARG A 130 8.61 -8.65 2.29
CA ARG A 130 7.67 -9.57 1.67
C ARG A 130 6.28 -9.32 2.21
N TYR A 131 5.30 -9.50 1.33
CA TYR A 131 3.91 -9.15 1.60
C TYR A 131 2.99 -10.30 1.23
N VAL A 132 1.91 -10.39 1.97
CA VAL A 132 0.71 -11.13 1.58
C VAL A 132 -0.46 -10.15 1.65
N SER A 133 -1.17 -9.98 0.55
CA SER A 133 -2.37 -9.16 0.49
C SER A 133 -3.58 -10.03 0.20
N VAL A 134 -4.54 -10.06 1.10
CA VAL A 134 -5.80 -10.80 0.96
C VAL A 134 -6.89 -9.81 0.57
N ILE A 135 -7.38 -9.91 -0.67
CA ILE A 135 -8.19 -8.89 -1.32
C ILE A 135 -9.57 -9.46 -1.63
N ALA A 136 -10.62 -8.81 -1.13
CA ALA A 136 -12.00 -9.10 -1.50
C ALA A 136 -12.48 -8.11 -2.57
N LEU A 137 -13.21 -8.65 -3.56
CA LEU A 137 -13.75 -7.89 -4.68
C LEU A 137 -15.28 -7.81 -4.58
N ARG A 138 -15.82 -6.64 -4.90
CA ARG A 138 -17.26 -6.37 -5.04
C ARG A 138 -17.47 -5.46 -6.24
N ASP A 139 -18.31 -5.89 -7.17
CA ASP A 139 -18.62 -5.12 -8.39
C ASP A 139 -17.35 -4.70 -9.16
N ARG A 140 -16.39 -5.62 -9.28
CA ARG A 140 -15.10 -5.43 -9.94
C ARG A 140 -14.26 -4.30 -9.35
N LYS A 141 -14.42 -4.04 -8.04
CA LYS A 141 -13.60 -3.12 -7.25
C LYS A 141 -13.10 -3.82 -5.99
N VAL A 142 -11.95 -3.41 -5.51
CA VAL A 142 -11.44 -3.85 -4.21
C VAL A 142 -12.33 -3.26 -3.12
N SER A 143 -12.99 -4.11 -2.35
CA SER A 143 -13.85 -3.70 -1.23
C SER A 143 -13.19 -3.86 0.14
N HIS A 144 -12.31 -4.85 0.28
CA HIS A 144 -11.58 -5.10 1.51
C HIS A 144 -10.17 -5.59 1.19
N TRP A 145 -9.20 -5.06 1.89
CA TRP A 145 -7.79 -5.43 1.78
C TRP A 145 -7.23 -5.74 3.17
N ARG A 146 -6.69 -6.91 3.36
CA ARG A 146 -5.92 -7.28 4.55
C ARG A 146 -4.46 -7.45 4.16
N ASP A 147 -3.60 -6.65 4.79
CA ASP A 147 -2.18 -6.60 4.45
C ASP A 147 -1.31 -7.17 5.55
N TYR A 148 -0.31 -7.92 5.14
CA TYR A 148 0.66 -8.58 5.99
C TYR A 148 2.05 -8.29 5.46
N LEU A 149 2.91 -7.74 6.29
CA LEU A 149 4.31 -7.51 5.97
C LEU A 149 5.20 -8.00 7.12
N ASP A 150 6.50 -8.07 6.88
CA ASP A 150 7.45 -8.38 7.94
C ASP A 150 7.90 -7.07 8.65
N PRO A 151 7.41 -6.80 9.87
CA PRO A 151 7.73 -5.57 10.58
C PRO A 151 9.20 -5.50 11.00
N LEU A 152 9.86 -6.64 11.18
CA LEU A 152 11.29 -6.66 11.55
C LEU A 152 12.16 -6.12 10.43
N ARG A 153 11.78 -6.33 9.18
CA ARG A 153 12.47 -5.77 8.01
C ARG A 153 12.39 -4.25 7.97
N VAL A 154 11.21 -3.70 8.28
CA VAL A 154 11.03 -2.25 8.37
C VAL A 154 11.91 -1.66 9.47
N LEU A 155 11.85 -2.23 10.67
CA LEU A 155 12.62 -1.75 11.82
C LEU A 155 14.13 -1.86 11.57
N ALA A 156 14.59 -2.99 11.01
CA ALA A 156 16.01 -3.17 10.68
C ALA A 156 16.50 -2.11 9.66
N ALA A 157 15.74 -1.83 8.61
CA ALA A 157 16.10 -0.81 7.63
C ALA A 157 16.19 0.60 8.25
N LEU A 158 15.23 0.95 9.11
CA LEU A 158 15.22 2.25 9.81
C LEU A 158 16.38 2.40 10.79
N GLU A 159 16.82 1.30 11.40
CA GLU A 159 17.96 1.26 12.34
C GLU A 159 19.31 1.06 11.64
N GLY A 160 19.32 0.78 10.33
CA GLY A 160 20.53 0.55 9.55
C GLY A 160 21.20 -0.80 9.80
N ARG A 161 20.41 -1.83 10.06
CA ARG A 161 20.86 -3.20 10.27
C ARG A 161 20.57 -4.12 9.08
#